data_4258b9354d7c5979b29dbeb1ed723457
#
_entry.id   4258b9354d7c5979b29dbeb1ed723457
#
_cell.length_a   1.000
_cell.length_b   1.000
_cell.length_c   1.000
_cell.angle_alpha   90.00
_cell.angle_beta   90.00
_cell.angle_gamma   90.00
#
_symmetry.space_group_name_H-M   'P 1'
#
loop_
_entity.id
_entity.type
_entity.pdbx_description
1 polymer ?
#
loop_
_entity_poly.entity_id
_entity_poly.type
_entity_poly.pdbx_seq_one_letter_code
_entity_poly.pdbx_strand_id
1 'polypeptide(L)'
;PVEYLNVDNDIYFESASLIGVNKTSDHPFNLDTSALAEVIPNIDVLSLGGSRTVDGGVGLMSSLGIEFYTEENIITNPKPRDFKDITAVKIADSFSNLELRVLTDTSIPLLGGNSAVATYGPQKGLAKKDIKYLGEQLERIYDILSLELGIPLDPFKKDTGAAGGLSFALGEIFGCELISGSEYFLEKTNLLKKIKQSEITIVCEGKFDKSSLSGKVIGEILKHATGDIYFLGGQYDYVDDHQFTGIFECGPKGLKNPKEELRNTTKKLAKQISI
;
A
#
# COMPACT_ATOMS: atom_id res chain seq x y z
N PRO A 1 5.81 -21.48 -6.64
CA PRO A 1 5.32 -21.75 -5.29
C PRO A 1 4.98 -20.44 -4.59
N VAL A 2 3.86 -20.42 -3.88
CA VAL A 2 3.43 -19.30 -3.05
C VAL A 2 4.13 -19.45 -1.70
N GLU A 3 4.81 -18.40 -1.24
CA GLU A 3 5.53 -18.41 0.04
C GLU A 3 4.70 -17.71 1.11
N TYR A 4 4.45 -18.39 2.21
CA TYR A 4 3.77 -17.87 3.40
C TYR A 4 4.79 -17.71 4.52
N LEU A 5 4.64 -16.65 5.32
CA LEU A 5 5.41 -16.48 6.54
C LEU A 5 4.50 -16.83 7.73
N ASN A 6 4.93 -17.78 8.57
CA ASN A 6 4.20 -18.16 9.77
C ASN A 6 4.95 -17.62 11.01
N VAL A 7 4.29 -16.76 11.78
CA VAL A 7 4.84 -16.15 13.00
C VAL A 7 3.75 -16.08 14.06
N ASP A 8 4.00 -16.60 15.26
CA ASP A 8 3.10 -16.53 16.42
C ASP A 8 1.68 -17.07 16.14
N ASN A 9 1.57 -18.12 15.32
CA ASN A 9 0.34 -18.72 14.80
C ASN A 9 -0.44 -17.89 13.77
N ASP A 10 0.03 -16.71 13.39
CA ASP A 10 -0.52 -15.94 12.27
C ASP A 10 0.19 -16.33 10.97
N ILE A 11 -0.55 -16.51 9.91
CA ILE A 11 -0.05 -16.74 8.55
C ILE A 11 -0.11 -15.44 7.77
N TYR A 12 1.07 -14.95 7.38
CA TYR A 12 1.25 -13.70 6.64
C TYR A 12 1.46 -13.97 5.16
N PHE A 13 0.89 -13.10 4.34
CA PHE A 13 1.14 -13.08 2.91
C PHE A 13 1.35 -11.66 2.38
N GLU A 14 2.32 -11.52 1.47
CA GLU A 14 2.57 -10.26 0.77
C GLU A 14 1.86 -10.26 -0.59
N SER A 15 0.93 -9.34 -0.81
CA SER A 15 0.16 -9.23 -2.07
C SER A 15 1.07 -9.08 -3.30
N ALA A 16 2.21 -8.39 -3.16
CA ALA A 16 3.19 -8.21 -4.24
C ALA A 16 3.82 -9.52 -4.73
N SER A 17 3.74 -10.60 -3.96
CA SER A 17 4.19 -11.93 -4.39
C SER A 17 3.38 -12.49 -5.58
N LEU A 18 2.12 -12.06 -5.73
CA LEU A 18 1.26 -12.42 -6.86
C LEU A 18 1.03 -11.26 -7.84
N ILE A 19 0.71 -10.06 -7.33
CA ILE A 19 0.28 -8.92 -8.14
C ILE A 19 1.32 -7.78 -8.19
N GLY A 20 2.58 -8.07 -7.87
CA GLY A 20 3.65 -7.08 -7.75
C GLY A 20 4.13 -6.49 -9.07
N VAL A 21 4.73 -5.30 -8.99
CA VAL A 21 5.30 -4.56 -10.15
C VAL A 21 6.38 -5.34 -10.88
N ASN A 22 7.07 -6.26 -10.22
CA ASN A 22 8.15 -7.08 -10.78
C ASN A 22 7.66 -8.43 -11.34
N LYS A 23 6.36 -8.73 -11.28
CA LYS A 23 5.80 -10.03 -11.71
C LYS A 23 5.46 -10.06 -13.20
N THR A 24 5.16 -8.92 -13.78
CA THR A 24 4.81 -8.81 -15.20
C THR A 24 5.15 -7.42 -15.75
N SER A 25 5.40 -7.35 -17.05
CA SER A 25 5.51 -6.10 -17.81
C SER A 25 4.21 -5.68 -18.49
N ASP A 26 3.13 -6.44 -18.32
CA ASP A 26 1.85 -6.17 -18.96
C ASP A 26 1.29 -4.80 -18.54
N HIS A 27 0.54 -4.20 -19.46
CA HIS A 27 -0.14 -2.95 -19.17
C HIS A 27 -1.16 -3.15 -18.04
N PRO A 28 -1.25 -2.23 -17.05
CA PRO A 28 -2.14 -2.38 -15.89
C PRO A 28 -3.61 -2.65 -16.24
N PHE A 29 -4.08 -2.19 -17.39
CA PHE A 29 -5.44 -2.46 -17.87
C PHE A 29 -5.70 -3.93 -18.24
N ASN A 30 -4.67 -4.75 -18.32
CA ASN A 30 -4.77 -6.19 -18.56
C ASN A 30 -4.59 -7.02 -17.28
N LEU A 31 -4.43 -6.38 -16.13
CA LEU A 31 -4.18 -7.01 -14.84
C LEU A 31 -5.36 -6.83 -13.90
N ASP A 32 -5.55 -7.79 -13.02
CA ASP A 32 -6.56 -7.79 -11.98
C ASP A 32 -6.03 -8.41 -10.69
N THR A 33 -6.85 -8.40 -9.64
CA THR A 33 -6.53 -8.89 -8.31
C THR A 33 -7.07 -10.28 -8.02
N SER A 34 -7.67 -10.98 -8.99
CA SER A 34 -8.36 -12.27 -8.82
C SER A 34 -7.49 -13.38 -8.22
N ALA A 35 -6.19 -13.39 -8.57
CA ALA A 35 -5.25 -14.40 -8.06
C ALA A 35 -5.13 -14.43 -6.51
N LEU A 36 -5.50 -13.35 -5.82
CA LEU A 36 -5.48 -13.30 -4.36
C LEU A 36 -6.58 -14.16 -3.72
N ALA A 37 -7.66 -14.46 -4.44
CA ALA A 37 -8.73 -15.31 -3.93
C ALA A 37 -8.26 -16.73 -3.56
N GLU A 38 -7.19 -17.23 -4.20
CA GLU A 38 -6.62 -18.55 -3.90
C GLU A 38 -5.87 -18.58 -2.57
N VAL A 39 -5.32 -17.45 -2.12
CA VAL A 39 -4.50 -17.39 -0.90
C VAL A 39 -5.27 -16.90 0.31
N ILE A 40 -6.27 -16.04 0.13
CA ILE A 40 -7.06 -15.46 1.23
C ILE A 40 -7.60 -16.48 2.23
N PRO A 41 -8.13 -17.65 1.83
CA PRO A 41 -8.64 -18.64 2.79
C PRO A 41 -7.57 -19.27 3.70
N ASN A 42 -6.29 -19.05 3.42
CA ASN A 42 -5.17 -19.69 4.10
C ASN A 42 -4.29 -18.71 4.88
N ILE A 43 -4.71 -17.45 5.04
CA ILE A 43 -3.91 -16.39 5.67
C ILE A 43 -4.72 -15.62 6.71
N ASP A 44 -4.03 -15.10 7.71
CA ASP A 44 -4.59 -14.25 8.75
C ASP A 44 -4.26 -12.77 8.52
N VAL A 45 -3.14 -12.51 7.85
CA VAL A 45 -2.62 -11.16 7.62
C VAL A 45 -2.16 -10.98 6.18
N LEU A 46 -2.74 -10.01 5.49
CA LEU A 46 -2.35 -9.62 4.13
C LEU A 46 -1.66 -8.26 4.15
N SER A 47 -0.40 -8.19 3.72
CA SER A 47 0.27 -6.91 3.53
C SER A 47 0.08 -6.37 2.11
N LEU A 48 -0.29 -5.08 2.02
CA LEU A 48 -0.50 -4.37 0.77
C LEU A 48 0.68 -3.46 0.47
N GLY A 49 1.17 -3.54 -0.76
CA GLY A 49 2.25 -2.68 -1.26
C GLY A 49 2.79 -3.22 -2.58
N GLY A 50 3.57 -2.40 -3.29
CA GLY A 50 4.30 -2.83 -4.48
C GLY A 50 3.49 -3.44 -5.63
N SER A 51 2.16 -3.32 -5.65
CA SER A 51 1.27 -3.90 -6.66
C SER A 51 1.38 -3.21 -8.02
N ARG A 52 1.18 -3.96 -9.10
CA ARG A 52 1.03 -3.43 -10.46
C ARG A 52 -0.43 -3.22 -10.87
N THR A 53 -1.36 -3.89 -10.19
CA THR A 53 -2.80 -3.78 -10.47
C THR A 53 -3.36 -2.40 -10.13
N VAL A 54 -4.40 -2.00 -10.83
CA VAL A 54 -5.13 -0.74 -10.67
C VAL A 54 -6.64 -0.94 -10.81
N ASP A 55 -7.09 -2.17 -10.57
CA ASP A 55 -8.46 -2.61 -10.82
C ASP A 55 -9.45 -2.29 -9.69
N GLY A 56 -9.02 -1.58 -8.66
CA GLY A 56 -9.90 -1.28 -7.53
C GLY A 56 -10.32 -2.49 -6.70
N GLY A 57 -9.66 -3.64 -6.88
CA GLY A 57 -10.06 -4.90 -6.25
C GLY A 57 -11.20 -5.62 -6.96
N VAL A 58 -11.62 -5.16 -8.15
CA VAL A 58 -12.74 -5.73 -8.91
C VAL A 58 -12.51 -7.19 -9.27
N GLY A 59 -11.27 -7.57 -9.63
CA GLY A 59 -10.93 -8.98 -9.90
C GLY A 59 -11.11 -9.87 -8.67
N LEU A 60 -10.67 -9.40 -7.50
CA LEU A 60 -10.88 -10.12 -6.25
C LEU A 60 -12.38 -10.23 -5.90
N MET A 61 -13.14 -9.13 -6.04
CA MET A 61 -14.58 -9.12 -5.83
C MET A 61 -15.27 -10.17 -6.71
N SER A 62 -14.89 -10.22 -8.00
CA SER A 62 -15.44 -11.21 -8.94
C SER A 62 -15.15 -12.64 -8.53
N SER A 63 -13.98 -12.91 -7.99
CA SER A 63 -13.60 -14.25 -7.53
C SER A 63 -14.23 -14.66 -6.20
N LEU A 64 -14.73 -13.68 -5.42
CA LEU A 64 -15.32 -13.90 -4.09
C LEU A 64 -16.84 -13.65 -4.03
N GLY A 65 -17.53 -13.79 -5.15
CA GLY A 65 -18.99 -13.82 -5.17
C GLY A 65 -19.68 -12.50 -5.53
N ILE A 66 -18.96 -11.56 -6.17
CA ILE A 66 -19.59 -10.40 -6.79
C ILE A 66 -19.57 -10.58 -8.30
N GLU A 67 -20.74 -10.72 -8.90
CA GLU A 67 -20.91 -10.96 -10.32
C GLU A 67 -21.05 -9.65 -11.09
N PHE A 68 -20.25 -9.46 -12.13
CA PHE A 68 -20.25 -8.27 -13.00
C PHE A 68 -20.89 -8.61 -14.34
N TYR A 69 -21.83 -7.80 -14.79
CA TYR A 69 -22.61 -8.02 -16.00
C TYR A 69 -22.38 -6.92 -17.03
N THR A 70 -22.35 -7.30 -18.30
CA THR A 70 -22.66 -6.44 -19.44
C THR A 70 -24.15 -6.51 -19.72
N GLU A 71 -24.63 -5.82 -20.78
CA GLU A 71 -26.02 -5.97 -21.23
C GLU A 71 -26.40 -7.42 -21.59
N GLU A 72 -25.44 -8.24 -22.03
CA GLU A 72 -25.70 -9.56 -22.57
C GLU A 72 -25.14 -10.71 -21.74
N ASN A 73 -24.02 -10.50 -21.02
CA ASN A 73 -23.24 -11.58 -20.42
C ASN A 73 -22.63 -11.22 -19.07
N ILE A 74 -22.24 -12.26 -18.31
CA ILE A 74 -21.36 -12.12 -17.13
C ILE A 74 -19.92 -11.97 -17.60
N ILE A 75 -19.17 -11.07 -16.97
CA ILE A 75 -17.73 -10.94 -17.13
C ILE A 75 -17.05 -11.61 -15.93
N THR A 76 -16.31 -12.68 -16.17
CA THR A 76 -15.48 -13.32 -15.15
C THR A 76 -14.15 -12.60 -15.03
N ASN A 77 -13.78 -12.22 -13.82
CA ASN A 77 -12.54 -11.48 -13.48
C ASN A 77 -12.32 -10.26 -14.39
N PRO A 78 -13.24 -9.28 -14.35
CA PRO A 78 -13.15 -8.10 -15.21
C PRO A 78 -11.88 -7.32 -14.91
N LYS A 79 -11.23 -6.85 -15.97
CA LYS A 79 -10.02 -6.04 -15.95
C LYS A 79 -10.35 -4.58 -16.24
N PRO A 80 -9.49 -3.62 -15.91
CA PRO A 80 -9.75 -2.21 -16.19
C PRO A 80 -10.18 -1.89 -17.64
N ARG A 81 -9.72 -2.67 -18.61
CA ARG A 81 -10.14 -2.52 -20.01
C ARG A 81 -11.61 -2.89 -20.26
N ASP A 82 -12.19 -3.75 -19.41
CA ASP A 82 -13.55 -4.25 -19.54
C ASP A 82 -14.57 -3.39 -18.78
N PHE A 83 -14.09 -2.47 -17.91
CA PHE A 83 -14.92 -1.70 -16.99
C PHE A 83 -16.02 -0.88 -17.65
N LYS A 84 -15.76 -0.32 -18.84
CA LYS A 84 -16.73 0.46 -19.61
C LYS A 84 -17.99 -0.36 -19.98
N ASP A 85 -17.85 -1.67 -20.09
CA ASP A 85 -18.89 -2.59 -20.53
C ASP A 85 -19.74 -3.14 -19.38
N ILE A 86 -19.32 -2.90 -18.11
CA ILE A 86 -20.06 -3.30 -16.91
C ILE A 86 -21.30 -2.39 -16.77
N THR A 87 -22.48 -3.00 -16.76
CA THR A 87 -23.77 -2.29 -16.66
C THR A 87 -24.53 -2.63 -15.37
N ALA A 88 -24.24 -3.77 -14.75
CA ALA A 88 -24.87 -4.22 -13.53
C ALA A 88 -23.92 -5.08 -12.70
N VAL A 89 -24.23 -5.19 -11.42
CA VAL A 89 -23.54 -6.03 -10.44
C VAL A 89 -24.61 -6.85 -9.68
N LYS A 90 -24.28 -8.05 -9.28
CA LYS A 90 -25.10 -8.87 -8.36
C LYS A 90 -24.23 -9.50 -7.30
N ILE A 91 -24.79 -9.66 -6.12
CA ILE A 91 -24.15 -10.35 -5.02
C ILE A 91 -24.62 -11.81 -5.02
N ALA A 92 -23.69 -12.75 -5.17
CA ALA A 92 -24.00 -14.18 -5.11
C ALA A 92 -24.21 -14.63 -3.65
N ASP A 93 -24.94 -15.72 -3.45
CA ASP A 93 -25.15 -16.31 -2.13
C ASP A 93 -23.85 -16.75 -1.43
N SER A 94 -22.78 -16.95 -2.21
CA SER A 94 -21.44 -17.28 -1.71
C SER A 94 -20.66 -16.09 -1.16
N PHE A 95 -21.13 -14.86 -1.37
CA PHE A 95 -20.46 -13.66 -0.85
C PHE A 95 -20.53 -13.63 0.68
N SER A 96 -19.39 -13.32 1.30
CA SER A 96 -19.28 -13.14 2.76
C SER A 96 -18.18 -12.15 3.12
N ASN A 97 -18.29 -11.58 4.31
CA ASN A 97 -17.19 -10.84 4.91
C ASN A 97 -15.98 -11.74 5.13
N LEU A 98 -14.80 -11.13 5.12
CA LEU A 98 -13.53 -11.81 5.35
C LEU A 98 -13.00 -11.50 6.75
N GLU A 99 -12.60 -12.51 7.48
CA GLU A 99 -11.87 -12.37 8.75
C GLU A 99 -10.37 -12.25 8.46
N LEU A 100 -9.93 -11.07 8.00
CA LEU A 100 -8.57 -10.82 7.54
C LEU A 100 -8.08 -9.46 8.04
N ARG A 101 -6.87 -9.43 8.60
CA ARG A 101 -6.14 -8.18 8.91
C ARG A 101 -5.35 -7.74 7.69
N VAL A 102 -5.54 -6.50 7.27
CA VAL A 102 -4.91 -5.94 6.07
C VAL A 102 -3.96 -4.82 6.46
N LEU A 103 -2.67 -5.04 6.23
CA LEU A 103 -1.63 -4.06 6.56
C LEU A 103 -1.41 -3.11 5.38
N THR A 104 -1.51 -1.80 5.66
CA THR A 104 -1.29 -0.74 4.67
C THR A 104 -0.68 0.49 5.31
N ASP A 105 0.17 1.21 4.58
CA ASP A 105 0.84 2.44 5.04
C ASP A 105 0.54 3.65 4.14
N THR A 106 -0.59 3.62 3.42
CA THR A 106 -0.99 4.76 2.61
C THR A 106 -2.20 5.46 3.19
N SER A 107 -2.12 6.79 3.32
CA SER A 107 -3.22 7.63 3.80
C SER A 107 -4.02 8.30 2.68
N ILE A 108 -3.69 8.02 1.41
CA ILE A 108 -4.38 8.66 0.28
C ILE A 108 -5.64 7.89 -0.12
N PRO A 109 -6.67 8.61 -0.62
CA PRO A 109 -7.88 7.99 -1.14
C PRO A 109 -7.59 7.24 -2.45
N LEU A 110 -8.51 6.36 -2.85
CA LEU A 110 -8.43 5.69 -4.13
C LEU A 110 -8.65 6.66 -5.29
N LEU A 111 -9.69 7.50 -5.22
CA LEU A 111 -10.09 8.46 -6.24
C LEU A 111 -9.94 9.92 -5.78
N GLY A 112 -9.93 10.84 -6.74
CA GLY A 112 -9.78 12.28 -6.53
C GLY A 112 -8.45 12.84 -6.99
N GLY A 113 -8.23 14.14 -6.80
CA GLY A 113 -7.05 14.86 -7.33
C GLY A 113 -5.71 14.40 -6.78
N ASN A 114 -5.65 14.06 -5.48
CA ASN A 114 -4.46 13.53 -4.80
C ASN A 114 -4.66 12.03 -4.46
N SER A 115 -5.25 11.29 -5.36
CA SER A 115 -5.60 9.88 -5.18
C SER A 115 -4.46 8.92 -5.50
N ALA A 116 -4.64 7.67 -5.12
CA ALA A 116 -3.72 6.58 -5.47
C ALA A 116 -3.64 6.36 -6.98
N VAL A 117 -4.77 6.47 -7.69
CA VAL A 117 -4.81 6.36 -9.16
C VAL A 117 -3.98 7.47 -9.80
N ALA A 118 -4.11 8.71 -9.33
CA ALA A 118 -3.34 9.84 -9.85
C ALA A 118 -1.85 9.78 -9.49
N THR A 119 -1.54 9.43 -8.25
CA THR A 119 -0.17 9.45 -7.70
C THR A 119 0.66 8.27 -8.18
N TYR A 120 0.10 7.06 -8.10
CA TYR A 120 0.84 5.82 -8.39
C TYR A 120 0.57 5.26 -9.79
N GLY A 121 -0.46 5.73 -10.50
CA GLY A 121 -0.76 5.31 -11.86
C GLY A 121 0.40 5.46 -12.85
N PRO A 122 1.10 6.61 -12.88
CA PRO A 122 2.25 6.81 -13.79
C PRO A 122 3.37 5.79 -13.58
N GLN A 123 3.76 5.51 -12.35
CA GLN A 123 4.81 4.52 -12.06
C GLN A 123 4.40 3.08 -12.37
N LYS A 124 3.09 2.82 -12.45
CA LYS A 124 2.53 1.53 -12.89
C LYS A 124 2.38 1.45 -14.41
N GLY A 125 2.61 2.54 -15.13
CA GLY A 125 2.55 2.59 -16.61
C GLY A 125 1.29 3.22 -17.18
N LEU A 126 0.47 3.91 -16.38
CA LEU A 126 -0.71 4.63 -16.89
C LEU A 126 -0.34 6.00 -17.44
N ALA A 127 -0.86 6.33 -18.63
CA ALA A 127 -0.83 7.69 -19.17
C ALA A 127 -1.93 8.56 -18.51
N LYS A 128 -1.81 9.88 -18.61
CA LYS A 128 -2.80 10.82 -18.02
C LYS A 128 -4.25 10.53 -18.45
N LYS A 129 -4.47 10.17 -19.73
CA LYS A 129 -5.80 9.81 -20.25
C LYS A 129 -6.34 8.54 -19.58
N ASP A 130 -5.47 7.57 -19.30
CA ASP A 130 -5.84 6.30 -18.69
C ASP A 130 -6.21 6.50 -17.22
N ILE A 131 -5.51 7.40 -16.51
CA ILE A 131 -5.80 7.78 -15.12
C ILE A 131 -7.20 8.38 -15.01
N LYS A 132 -7.54 9.32 -15.90
CA LYS A 132 -8.87 9.94 -15.92
C LYS A 132 -9.96 8.92 -16.21
N TYR A 133 -9.77 8.13 -17.28
CA TYR A 133 -10.70 7.06 -17.66
C TYR A 133 -10.92 6.07 -16.51
N LEU A 134 -9.84 5.57 -15.91
CA LEU A 134 -9.92 4.60 -14.83
C LEU A 134 -10.69 5.16 -13.61
N GLY A 135 -10.41 6.42 -13.24
CA GLY A 135 -11.11 7.09 -12.16
C GLY A 135 -12.62 7.14 -12.40
N GLU A 136 -13.05 7.58 -13.59
CA GLU A 136 -14.47 7.65 -14.00
C GLU A 136 -15.13 6.26 -13.98
N GLN A 137 -14.44 5.22 -14.45
CA GLN A 137 -15.01 3.87 -14.48
C GLN A 137 -15.10 3.25 -13.09
N LEU A 138 -14.11 3.41 -12.23
CA LEU A 138 -14.15 2.91 -10.86
C LEU A 138 -15.25 3.62 -10.04
N GLU A 139 -15.39 4.94 -10.15
CA GLU A 139 -16.46 5.68 -9.51
C GLU A 139 -17.84 5.11 -9.91
N ARG A 140 -18.08 4.95 -11.20
CA ARG A 140 -19.32 4.37 -11.72
C ARG A 140 -19.57 2.94 -11.23
N ILE A 141 -18.56 2.08 -11.19
CA ILE A 141 -18.69 0.70 -10.69
C ILE A 141 -19.03 0.70 -9.20
N TYR A 142 -18.41 1.58 -8.41
CA TYR A 142 -18.71 1.68 -6.98
C TYR A 142 -20.09 2.27 -6.71
N ASP A 143 -20.60 3.16 -7.56
CA ASP A 143 -21.99 3.62 -7.48
C ASP A 143 -22.97 2.45 -7.70
N ILE A 144 -22.72 1.60 -8.69
CA ILE A 144 -23.53 0.40 -8.94
C ILE A 144 -23.44 -0.56 -7.75
N LEU A 145 -22.23 -0.81 -7.24
CA LEU A 145 -22.01 -1.67 -6.06
C LEU A 145 -22.69 -1.13 -4.81
N SER A 146 -22.63 0.19 -4.60
CA SER A 146 -23.28 0.86 -3.46
C SER A 146 -24.81 0.63 -3.46
N LEU A 147 -25.41 0.69 -4.63
CA LEU A 147 -26.84 0.43 -4.81
C LEU A 147 -27.18 -1.04 -4.54
N GLU A 148 -26.39 -1.97 -5.06
CA GLU A 148 -26.64 -3.41 -4.91
C GLU A 148 -26.40 -3.89 -3.48
N LEU A 149 -25.37 -3.41 -2.81
CA LEU A 149 -25.05 -3.72 -1.42
C LEU A 149 -25.97 -2.99 -0.41
N GLY A 150 -26.64 -1.93 -0.84
CA GLY A 150 -27.47 -1.09 0.04
C GLY A 150 -26.65 -0.29 1.07
N ILE A 151 -25.37 -0.05 0.82
CA ILE A 151 -24.46 0.72 1.68
C ILE A 151 -23.73 1.80 0.87
N PRO A 152 -23.48 2.99 1.48
CA PRO A 152 -22.69 4.02 0.81
C PRO A 152 -21.22 3.59 0.71
N LEU A 153 -20.65 3.61 -0.51
CA LEU A 153 -19.24 3.38 -0.77
C LEU A 153 -18.58 4.71 -1.13
N ASP A 154 -17.53 5.10 -0.42
CA ASP A 154 -16.81 6.36 -0.64
C ASP A 154 -15.34 6.12 -1.05
N PRO A 155 -15.03 6.05 -2.37
CA PRO A 155 -13.66 5.87 -2.86
C PRO A 155 -12.77 7.11 -2.68
N PHE A 156 -13.32 8.23 -2.19
CA PHE A 156 -12.59 9.45 -1.84
C PHE A 156 -12.15 9.46 -0.36
N LYS A 157 -12.56 8.49 0.43
CA LYS A 157 -12.15 8.31 1.82
C LYS A 157 -10.66 8.02 1.91
N LYS A 158 -9.99 8.59 2.92
CA LYS A 158 -8.58 8.28 3.21
C LYS A 158 -8.36 6.79 3.47
N ASP A 159 -7.12 6.34 3.26
CA ASP A 159 -6.65 4.98 3.51
C ASP A 159 -7.19 3.89 2.53
N THR A 160 -7.96 4.31 1.51
CA THR A 160 -8.60 3.39 0.55
C THR A 160 -7.75 3.12 -0.72
N GLY A 161 -6.63 3.84 -0.92
CA GLY A 161 -5.87 3.80 -2.17
C GLY A 161 -4.78 2.73 -2.27
N ALA A 162 -4.51 1.98 -1.21
CA ALA A 162 -3.42 1.00 -1.24
C ALA A 162 -3.64 -0.08 -2.32
N ALA A 163 -2.51 -0.52 -2.89
CA ALA A 163 -2.47 -1.60 -3.89
C ALA A 163 -3.45 -1.40 -5.06
N GLY A 164 -3.62 -0.13 -5.51
CA GLY A 164 -4.49 0.18 -6.66
C GLY A 164 -5.98 0.05 -6.36
N GLY A 165 -6.38 0.26 -5.10
CA GLY A 165 -7.75 0.20 -4.60
C GLY A 165 -8.12 -1.13 -3.95
N LEU A 166 -7.18 -2.07 -3.85
CA LEU A 166 -7.44 -3.33 -3.16
C LEU A 166 -7.81 -3.11 -1.68
N SER A 167 -7.19 -2.12 -0.99
CA SER A 167 -7.57 -1.75 0.38
C SER A 167 -9.01 -1.28 0.48
N PHE A 168 -9.53 -0.55 -0.53
CA PHE A 168 -10.94 -0.18 -0.59
C PHE A 168 -11.85 -1.42 -0.62
N ALA A 169 -11.59 -2.33 -1.54
CA ALA A 169 -12.37 -3.55 -1.66
C ALA A 169 -12.37 -4.37 -0.37
N LEU A 170 -11.19 -4.60 0.19
CA LEU A 170 -11.05 -5.40 1.41
C LEU A 170 -11.71 -4.73 2.62
N GLY A 171 -11.52 -3.42 2.82
CA GLY A 171 -12.07 -2.70 3.96
C GLY A 171 -13.57 -2.40 3.83
N GLU A 172 -13.99 -1.75 2.74
CA GLU A 172 -15.35 -1.21 2.63
C GLU A 172 -16.37 -2.24 2.12
N ILE A 173 -15.92 -3.28 1.38
CA ILE A 173 -16.81 -4.28 0.78
C ILE A 173 -16.75 -5.60 1.53
N PHE A 174 -15.56 -6.10 1.84
CA PHE A 174 -15.38 -7.38 2.55
C PHE A 174 -15.28 -7.24 4.06
N GLY A 175 -15.29 -6.03 4.63
CA GLY A 175 -15.28 -5.78 6.07
C GLY A 175 -13.97 -6.12 6.78
N CYS A 176 -12.85 -6.22 6.05
CA CYS A 176 -11.55 -6.49 6.64
C CYS A 176 -11.05 -5.32 7.51
N GLU A 177 -10.30 -5.65 8.56
CA GLU A 177 -9.64 -4.65 9.40
C GLU A 177 -8.41 -4.08 8.68
N LEU A 178 -8.43 -2.78 8.37
CA LEU A 178 -7.27 -2.07 7.81
C LEU A 178 -6.40 -1.54 8.95
N ILE A 179 -5.12 -1.94 8.98
CA ILE A 179 -4.17 -1.62 10.05
C ILE A 179 -2.93 -0.94 9.45
N SER A 180 -2.36 0.04 10.15
CA SER A 180 -1.04 0.57 9.80
C SER A 180 0.01 -0.53 9.89
N GLY A 181 0.62 -0.89 8.77
CA GLY A 181 1.65 -1.91 8.71
C GLY A 181 2.88 -1.52 9.51
N SER A 182 3.26 -0.25 9.46
CA SER A 182 4.39 0.29 10.23
C SER A 182 4.16 0.16 11.73
N GLU A 183 3.00 0.60 12.24
CA GLU A 183 2.65 0.50 13.65
C GLU A 183 2.56 -0.97 14.09
N TYR A 184 1.87 -1.79 13.32
CA TYR A 184 1.74 -3.22 13.57
C TYR A 184 3.08 -3.93 13.75
N PHE A 185 4.05 -3.71 12.84
CA PHE A 185 5.37 -4.33 12.95
C PHE A 185 6.22 -3.76 14.07
N LEU A 186 6.13 -2.46 14.36
CA LEU A 186 6.82 -1.85 15.51
C LEU A 186 6.35 -2.46 16.83
N GLU A 187 5.06 -2.75 16.97
CA GLU A 187 4.49 -3.41 18.13
C GLU A 187 4.86 -4.89 18.20
N LYS A 188 4.61 -5.66 17.12
CA LYS A 188 4.89 -7.11 17.04
C LYS A 188 6.35 -7.45 17.32
N THR A 189 7.28 -6.59 16.90
CA THR A 189 8.72 -6.78 17.15
C THR A 189 9.21 -6.22 18.50
N ASN A 190 8.32 -5.64 19.31
CA ASN A 190 8.66 -4.88 20.52
C ASN A 190 9.63 -3.71 20.25
N LEU A 191 9.71 -3.23 19.01
CA LEU A 191 10.61 -2.15 18.64
C LEU A 191 10.14 -0.82 19.21
N LEU A 192 8.84 -0.58 19.30
CA LEU A 192 8.25 0.59 19.96
C LEU A 192 8.74 0.78 21.40
N LYS A 193 8.78 -0.31 22.18
CA LYS A 193 9.31 -0.27 23.55
C LYS A 193 10.79 0.06 23.56
N LYS A 194 11.58 -0.52 22.67
CA LYS A 194 13.02 -0.25 22.56
C LYS A 194 13.28 1.20 22.17
N ILE A 195 12.54 1.74 21.20
CA ILE A 195 12.64 3.14 20.75
C ILE A 195 12.37 4.10 21.91
N LYS A 196 11.29 3.88 22.68
CA LYS A 196 10.95 4.70 23.86
C LYS A 196 12.00 4.68 24.97
N GLN A 197 12.83 3.64 25.03
CA GLN A 197 13.88 3.46 26.03
C GLN A 197 15.28 3.81 25.54
N SER A 198 15.43 4.13 24.25
CA SER A 198 16.73 4.41 23.63
C SER A 198 17.12 5.88 23.86
N GLU A 199 18.34 6.10 24.30
CA GLU A 199 18.94 7.45 24.36
C GLU A 199 19.25 7.98 22.95
N ILE A 200 19.58 7.08 22.01
CA ILE A 200 19.90 7.40 20.63
C ILE A 200 19.12 6.47 19.69
N THR A 201 18.43 7.05 18.73
CA THR A 201 17.76 6.32 17.63
C THR A 201 18.33 6.78 16.30
N ILE A 202 18.81 5.84 15.48
CA ILE A 202 19.29 6.12 14.12
C ILE A 202 18.26 5.54 13.14
N VAL A 203 17.69 6.41 12.31
CA VAL A 203 16.78 6.01 11.23
C VAL A 203 17.47 6.12 9.87
N CYS A 204 17.19 5.15 8.99
CA CYS A 204 17.83 5.05 7.69
C CYS A 204 16.79 4.94 6.56
N GLU A 205 16.96 5.76 5.53
CA GLU A 205 16.13 5.68 4.32
C GLU A 205 16.95 6.12 3.09
N GLY A 206 16.55 5.64 1.89
CA GLY A 206 17.19 6.06 0.64
C GLY A 206 16.95 7.53 0.34
N LYS A 207 15.74 8.01 0.53
CA LYS A 207 15.36 9.43 0.40
C LYS A 207 14.29 9.76 1.42
N PHE A 208 14.58 10.72 2.30
CA PHE A 208 13.63 11.27 3.25
C PHE A 208 12.91 12.48 2.66
N ASP A 209 11.60 12.45 2.60
CA ASP A 209 10.74 13.55 2.16
C ASP A 209 9.40 13.55 2.93
N LYS A 210 8.47 14.44 2.55
CA LYS A 210 7.15 14.53 3.19
C LYS A 210 6.40 13.19 3.25
N SER A 211 6.62 12.30 2.27
CA SER A 211 5.97 10.99 2.27
C SER A 211 6.53 10.05 3.35
N SER A 212 7.76 10.28 3.82
CA SER A 212 8.37 9.51 4.90
C SER A 212 7.69 9.74 6.27
N LEU A 213 6.99 10.87 6.42
CA LEU A 213 6.21 11.21 7.62
C LEU A 213 4.77 10.69 7.58
N SER A 214 4.30 10.24 6.42
CA SER A 214 2.88 9.88 6.22
C SER A 214 2.68 8.38 6.32
N GLY A 215 2.53 7.85 7.56
CA GLY A 215 2.20 6.44 7.82
C GLY A 215 3.32 5.44 7.57
N LYS A 216 4.56 5.89 7.29
CA LYS A 216 5.72 5.02 7.11
C LYS A 216 6.49 4.84 8.42
N VAL A 217 7.33 3.79 8.47
CA VAL A 217 8.10 3.38 9.67
C VAL A 217 8.86 4.55 10.31
N ILE A 218 9.52 5.41 9.54
CA ILE A 218 10.25 6.56 10.11
C ILE A 218 9.29 7.55 10.76
N GLY A 219 8.17 7.88 10.12
CA GLY A 219 7.15 8.74 10.69
C GLY A 219 6.61 8.21 12.03
N GLU A 220 6.38 6.90 12.13
CA GLU A 220 5.97 6.28 13.39
C GLU A 220 7.09 6.29 14.45
N ILE A 221 8.34 6.02 14.06
CA ILE A 221 9.48 6.12 14.97
C ILE A 221 9.59 7.53 15.55
N LEU A 222 9.47 8.57 14.71
CA LEU A 222 9.56 9.97 15.14
C LEU A 222 8.49 10.36 16.17
N LYS A 223 7.30 9.78 16.10
CA LYS A 223 6.22 10.02 17.09
C LYS A 223 6.54 9.45 18.46
N HIS A 224 7.37 8.42 18.54
CA HIS A 224 7.55 7.61 19.76
C HIS A 224 8.95 7.70 20.37
N ALA A 225 9.95 8.14 19.64
CA ALA A 225 11.30 8.30 20.14
C ALA A 225 11.39 9.47 21.14
N THR A 226 12.05 9.22 22.27
CA THR A 226 12.21 10.20 23.37
C THR A 226 13.63 10.72 23.53
N GLY A 227 14.62 10.02 22.95
CA GLY A 227 16.03 10.41 22.94
C GLY A 227 16.43 11.17 21.67
N ASP A 228 17.73 11.29 21.47
CA ASP A 228 18.30 11.89 20.26
C ASP A 228 18.02 11.05 19.03
N ILE A 229 17.54 11.69 17.96
CA ILE A 229 17.21 11.03 16.71
C ILE A 229 18.13 11.53 15.61
N TYR A 230 18.78 10.58 14.92
CA TYR A 230 19.68 10.88 13.80
C TYR A 230 19.16 10.25 12.52
N PHE A 231 19.15 11.03 11.44
CA PHE A 231 18.91 10.51 10.10
C PHE A 231 20.26 10.15 9.45
N LEU A 232 20.34 8.94 8.87
CA LEU A 232 21.46 8.47 8.06
C LEU A 232 20.93 7.89 6.75
N GLY A 233 21.18 8.53 5.61
CA GLY A 233 20.57 8.06 4.38
C GLY A 233 21.15 8.62 3.10
N GLY A 234 20.46 8.35 2.00
CA GLY A 234 20.91 8.78 0.67
C GLY A 234 20.72 10.27 0.43
N GLN A 235 19.49 10.75 0.56
CA GLN A 235 19.11 12.14 0.35
C GLN A 235 18.11 12.57 1.42
N TYR A 236 18.21 13.82 1.85
CA TYR A 236 17.26 14.44 2.77
C TYR A 236 16.62 15.65 2.09
N ASP A 237 15.32 15.59 1.83
CA ASP A 237 14.55 16.75 1.39
C ASP A 237 14.06 17.51 2.64
N TYR A 238 14.27 18.82 2.67
CA TYR A 238 13.86 19.67 3.78
C TYR A 238 12.35 19.53 4.07
N VAL A 239 12.04 19.25 5.34
CA VAL A 239 10.67 19.22 5.87
C VAL A 239 10.66 20.16 7.08
N ASP A 240 9.66 21.03 7.18
CA ASP A 240 9.61 22.12 8.17
C ASP A 240 9.62 21.65 9.64
N ASP A 241 9.40 20.37 9.90
CA ASP A 241 9.35 19.81 11.25
C ASP A 241 10.64 19.04 11.57
N HIS A 242 11.58 19.75 12.23
CA HIS A 242 12.89 19.21 12.57
C HIS A 242 12.86 18.40 13.85
N GLN A 243 12.56 17.12 13.73
CA GLN A 243 12.65 16.18 14.86
C GLN A 243 14.02 15.46 14.95
N PHE A 244 14.95 15.76 14.04
CA PHE A 244 16.27 15.14 14.04
C PHE A 244 17.31 15.98 14.80
N THR A 245 18.03 15.36 15.72
CA THR A 245 19.21 15.91 16.39
C THR A 245 20.36 16.12 15.40
N GLY A 246 20.44 15.27 14.36
CA GLY A 246 21.41 15.42 13.28
C GLY A 246 21.02 14.68 12.01
N ILE A 247 21.41 15.25 10.87
CA ILE A 247 21.12 14.74 9.53
C ILE A 247 22.43 14.43 8.82
N PHE A 248 22.56 13.17 8.37
CA PHE A 248 23.75 12.65 7.71
C PHE A 248 23.35 12.04 6.36
N GLU A 249 23.54 12.80 5.28
CA GLU A 249 23.22 12.34 3.93
C GLU A 249 24.47 12.00 3.11
N CYS A 250 24.36 10.98 2.27
CA CYS A 250 25.40 10.59 1.31
C CYS A 250 25.46 11.54 0.12
N GLY A 251 24.34 12.22 -0.18
CA GLY A 251 24.22 13.15 -1.29
C GLY A 251 24.42 12.49 -2.67
N PRO A 252 24.69 13.30 -3.73
CA PRO A 252 24.76 12.80 -5.11
C PRO A 252 25.84 11.74 -5.38
N LYS A 253 26.90 11.70 -4.56
CA LYS A 253 27.94 10.68 -4.66
C LYS A 253 27.43 9.29 -4.24
N GLY A 254 26.48 9.24 -3.30
CA GLY A 254 25.82 8.02 -2.85
C GLY A 254 25.09 7.27 -3.95
N LEU A 255 24.60 7.96 -4.98
CA LEU A 255 23.97 7.34 -6.14
C LEU A 255 24.97 6.54 -7.00
N LYS A 256 26.25 6.94 -7.02
CA LYS A 256 27.29 6.27 -7.80
C LYS A 256 28.01 5.19 -7.00
N ASN A 257 28.34 5.47 -5.73
CA ASN A 257 29.09 4.59 -4.84
C ASN A 257 28.39 4.43 -3.47
N PRO A 258 27.21 3.82 -3.40
CA PRO A 258 26.36 3.83 -2.20
C PRO A 258 27.05 3.23 -0.97
N LYS A 259 27.78 2.12 -1.11
CA LYS A 259 28.43 1.45 0.03
C LYS A 259 29.57 2.29 0.62
N GLU A 260 30.37 2.95 -0.20
CA GLU A 260 31.48 3.77 0.23
C GLU A 260 30.99 5.05 0.89
N GLU A 261 30.06 5.76 0.26
CA GLU A 261 29.51 7.01 0.81
C GLU A 261 28.71 6.77 2.09
N LEU A 262 27.93 5.69 2.19
CA LEU A 262 27.26 5.31 3.43
C LEU A 262 28.28 5.06 4.55
N ARG A 263 29.38 4.34 4.27
CA ARG A 263 30.46 4.09 5.24
C ARG A 263 31.10 5.41 5.70
N ASN A 264 31.39 6.32 4.76
CA ASN A 264 31.99 7.62 5.08
C ASN A 264 31.05 8.49 5.91
N THR A 265 29.77 8.49 5.55
CA THR A 265 28.72 9.25 6.26
C THR A 265 28.48 8.68 7.67
N THR A 266 28.47 7.34 7.81
CA THR A 266 28.38 6.68 9.12
C THR A 266 29.55 7.03 10.03
N LYS A 267 30.80 7.15 9.49
CA LYS A 267 31.94 7.61 10.29
C LYS A 267 31.77 9.04 10.81
N LYS A 268 31.13 9.91 10.06
CA LYS A 268 30.84 11.30 10.52
C LYS A 268 29.81 11.27 11.64
N LEU A 269 28.71 10.51 11.46
CA LEU A 269 27.71 10.31 12.49
C LEU A 269 28.34 9.74 13.76
N ALA A 270 29.14 8.67 13.67
CA ALA A 270 29.80 8.05 14.81
C ALA A 270 30.69 9.04 15.60
N LYS A 271 31.39 9.95 14.91
CA LYS A 271 32.17 11.01 15.60
C LYS A 271 31.30 12.03 16.35
N GLN A 272 30.09 12.28 15.88
CA GLN A 272 29.20 13.20 16.56
C GLN A 272 28.55 12.59 17.80
N ILE A 273 28.19 11.31 17.75
CA ILE A 273 27.56 10.59 18.88
C ILE A 273 28.59 9.96 19.83
N SER A 274 29.86 9.86 19.43
CA SER A 274 30.93 9.44 20.33
C SER A 274 31.30 10.62 21.22
N ILE A 275 30.93 10.52 22.45
CA ILE A 275 31.30 11.44 23.53
C ILE A 275 32.67 11.07 24.08
#